data_d342902292a4c26337fa0fe84fcb42d6
#
_entry.id   d342902292a4c26337fa0fe84fcb42d6
#
_cell.length_a   1.000
_cell.length_b   1.000
_cell.length_c   1.000
_cell.angle_alpha   90.00
_cell.angle_beta   90.00
_cell.angle_gamma   90.00
#
_symmetry.space_group_name_H-M   'P 1'
#
loop_
_entity.id
_entity.type
_entity.pdbx_description
1 polymer ?
#
loop_
_entity_poly.entity_id
_entity_poly.type
_entity_poly.pdbx_seq_one_letter_code
_entity_poly.pdbx_strand_id
1 'polypeptide(L)'
;MTIVLLVEDDPWLAELEADVLTQAGYMVIHSPHAPSAIAKIDENQPDIIILDVLLTGSTAFALLHELQSYGDTKSVPIILCTNMAESLKVEDLKTYGVRRIIDKSSMHPDDLPAAIRSVLL
;
A
#
# COMPACT_ATOMS: atom_id res chain seq x y z
N MET A 1 15.11 10.21 2.54
CA MET A 1 14.68 9.18 1.57
C MET A 1 13.27 8.75 1.88
N THR A 2 12.44 8.68 0.86
CA THR A 2 11.04 8.26 1.04
C THR A 2 10.97 6.78 1.36
N ILE A 3 10.26 6.44 2.43
CA ILE A 3 10.10 5.06 2.89
C ILE A 3 8.72 4.56 2.45
N VAL A 4 8.72 3.46 1.70
CA VAL A 4 7.51 2.81 1.19
C VAL A 4 7.34 1.49 1.93
N LEU A 5 6.19 1.31 2.58
CA LEU A 5 5.82 0.01 3.13
C LEU A 5 4.97 -0.71 2.09
N LEU A 6 5.49 -1.81 1.58
CA LEU A 6 4.81 -2.64 0.59
C LEU A 6 4.23 -3.87 1.27
N VAL A 7 2.91 -3.97 1.30
CA VAL A 7 2.19 -5.12 1.83
C VAL A 7 1.76 -5.97 0.65
N GLU A 8 2.43 -7.09 0.45
CA GLU A 8 2.21 -7.99 -0.68
C GLU A 8 2.40 -9.43 -0.22
N ASP A 9 1.39 -10.26 -0.41
CA ASP A 9 1.41 -11.65 0.04
C ASP A 9 2.09 -12.62 -0.92
N ASP A 10 2.24 -12.25 -2.20
CA ASP A 10 2.98 -13.05 -3.17
C ASP A 10 4.45 -12.67 -3.11
N PRO A 11 5.34 -13.56 -2.64
CA PRO A 11 6.75 -13.20 -2.47
C PRO A 11 7.46 -12.86 -3.77
N TRP A 12 7.08 -13.47 -4.88
CA TRP A 12 7.69 -13.19 -6.17
C TRP A 12 7.29 -11.81 -6.69
N LEU A 13 6.00 -11.51 -6.60
CA LEU A 13 5.50 -10.20 -7.00
C LEU A 13 6.06 -9.10 -6.08
N ALA A 14 6.18 -9.38 -4.79
CA ALA A 14 6.77 -8.43 -3.86
C ALA A 14 8.21 -8.09 -4.23
N GLU A 15 9.01 -9.09 -4.61
CA GLU A 15 10.38 -8.86 -5.03
C GLU A 15 10.45 -7.99 -6.28
N LEU A 16 9.61 -8.28 -7.26
CA LEU A 16 9.55 -7.51 -8.51
C LEU A 16 9.15 -6.06 -8.24
N GLU A 17 8.11 -5.85 -7.43
CA GLU A 17 7.64 -4.52 -7.09
C GLU A 17 8.68 -3.75 -6.28
N ALA A 18 9.31 -4.41 -5.31
CA ALA A 18 10.36 -3.80 -4.51
C ALA A 18 11.56 -3.36 -5.36
N ASP A 19 11.96 -4.16 -6.34
CA ASP A 19 13.04 -3.80 -7.25
C ASP A 19 12.72 -2.55 -8.05
N VAL A 20 11.52 -2.48 -8.61
CA VAL A 20 11.08 -1.31 -9.38
C VAL A 20 11.08 -0.05 -8.50
N LEU A 21 10.58 -0.16 -7.28
CA LEU A 21 10.52 0.98 -6.34
C LEU A 21 11.92 1.39 -5.89
N THR A 22 12.80 0.43 -5.62
CA THR A 22 14.18 0.72 -5.22
C THR A 22 14.92 1.44 -6.33
N GLN A 23 14.74 1.01 -7.58
CA GLN A 23 15.36 1.67 -8.73
C GLN A 23 14.82 3.08 -8.93
N ALA A 24 13.60 3.34 -8.50
CA ALA A 24 13.01 4.67 -8.57
C ALA A 24 13.48 5.59 -7.43
N GLY A 25 14.30 5.10 -6.52
CA GLY A 25 14.90 5.90 -5.45
C GLY A 25 14.21 5.78 -4.09
N TYR A 26 13.29 4.83 -3.92
CA TYR A 26 12.58 4.65 -2.66
C TYR A 26 13.26 3.60 -1.78
N MET A 27 13.12 3.76 -0.47
CA MET A 27 13.49 2.72 0.48
C MET A 27 12.27 1.86 0.73
N VAL A 28 12.36 0.57 0.43
CA VAL A 28 11.22 -0.33 0.49
C VAL A 28 11.33 -1.26 1.71
N ILE A 29 10.24 -1.31 2.47
CA ILE A 29 10.08 -2.28 3.55
C ILE A 29 8.94 -3.19 3.14
N HIS A 30 9.19 -4.48 3.06
CA HIS A 30 8.20 -5.46 2.65
C HIS A 30 7.56 -6.15 3.84
N SER A 31 6.24 -6.30 3.78
CA SER A 31 5.47 -7.08 4.73
C SER A 31 4.56 -8.04 3.96
N PRO A 32 4.60 -9.35 4.25
CA PRO A 32 3.78 -10.32 3.51
C PRO A 32 2.32 -10.36 3.94
N HIS A 33 1.97 -9.81 5.10
CA HIS A 33 0.59 -9.86 5.60
C HIS A 33 0.33 -8.74 6.61
N ALA A 34 -0.96 -8.55 6.92
CA ALA A 34 -1.41 -7.46 7.77
C ALA A 34 -0.77 -7.41 9.16
N PRO A 35 -0.69 -8.52 9.93
CA PRO A 35 -0.08 -8.44 11.26
C PRO A 35 1.38 -7.97 11.23
N SER A 36 2.18 -8.43 10.27
CA SER A 36 3.57 -7.99 10.19
C SER A 36 3.67 -6.55 9.68
N ALA A 37 2.70 -6.08 8.88
CA ALA A 37 2.66 -4.70 8.43
C ALA A 37 2.58 -3.74 9.61
N ILE A 38 1.72 -4.02 10.58
CA ILE A 38 1.56 -3.18 11.75
C ILE A 38 2.86 -3.10 12.55
N ALA A 39 3.52 -4.23 12.74
CA ALA A 39 4.82 -4.26 13.43
C ALA A 39 5.87 -3.43 12.67
N LYS A 40 5.88 -3.51 11.35
CA LYS A 40 6.82 -2.75 10.52
C LYS A 40 6.56 -1.25 10.60
N ILE A 41 5.30 -0.84 10.68
CA ILE A 41 4.94 0.57 10.81
C ILE A 41 5.49 1.14 12.11
N ASP A 42 5.35 0.41 13.20
CA ASP A 42 5.87 0.84 14.50
C ASP A 42 7.39 1.02 14.49
N GLU A 43 8.09 0.18 13.73
CA GLU A 43 9.55 0.23 13.66
C GLU A 43 10.06 1.35 12.76
N ASN A 44 9.39 1.66 11.66
CA ASN A 44 10.00 2.44 10.57
C ASN A 44 9.18 3.61 10.04
N GLN A 45 8.06 3.97 10.59
CA GLN A 45 7.26 5.14 10.18
C GLN A 45 7.30 5.41 8.67
N PRO A 46 6.56 4.65 7.85
CA PRO A 46 6.60 4.84 6.41
C PRO A 46 5.98 6.17 5.98
N ASP A 47 6.42 6.68 4.84
CA ASP A 47 5.85 7.88 4.23
C ASP A 47 4.60 7.55 3.40
N ILE A 48 4.52 6.33 2.90
CA ILE A 48 3.38 5.85 2.12
C ILE A 48 3.27 4.33 2.25
N ILE A 49 2.06 3.82 2.18
CA ILE A 49 1.79 2.39 2.24
C ILE A 49 1.17 1.95 0.92
N ILE A 50 1.75 0.92 0.31
CA ILE A 50 1.14 0.22 -0.82
C ILE A 50 0.53 -1.06 -0.28
N LEU A 51 -0.78 -1.16 -0.33
CA LEU A 51 -1.51 -2.35 0.09
C LEU A 51 -1.89 -3.12 -1.16
N ASP A 52 -1.02 -4.06 -1.54
CA ASP A 52 -1.16 -4.85 -2.76
C ASP A 52 -1.31 -6.31 -2.37
N VAL A 53 -2.53 -6.70 -2.07
CA VAL A 53 -2.83 -8.02 -1.57
C VAL A 53 -4.07 -8.58 -2.26
N LEU A 54 -4.01 -9.87 -2.60
CA LEU A 54 -5.18 -10.60 -3.08
C LEU A 54 -6.03 -10.93 -1.86
N LEU A 55 -6.59 -9.90 -1.27
CA LEU A 55 -7.43 -10.10 -0.10
C LEU A 55 -8.89 -10.18 -0.50
N THR A 56 -9.61 -11.06 0.16
CA THR A 56 -11.03 -10.87 0.27
C THR A 56 -11.23 -9.49 0.87
N GLY A 57 -12.20 -8.73 0.37
CA GLY A 57 -12.39 -7.35 0.80
C GLY A 57 -12.36 -7.16 2.31
N SER A 58 -12.83 -8.15 3.08
CA SER A 58 -12.88 -8.08 4.53
C SER A 58 -11.50 -7.93 5.18
N THR A 59 -10.45 -8.57 4.63
CA THR A 59 -9.11 -8.52 5.23
C THR A 59 -8.44 -7.19 4.96
N ALA A 60 -8.58 -6.65 3.73
CA ALA A 60 -8.05 -5.33 3.41
C ALA A 60 -8.70 -4.24 4.25
N PHE A 61 -10.03 -4.30 4.40
CA PHE A 61 -10.75 -3.32 5.21
C PHE A 61 -10.38 -3.42 6.70
N ALA A 62 -10.16 -4.63 7.20
CA ALA A 62 -9.73 -4.81 8.58
C ALA A 62 -8.37 -4.13 8.81
N LEU A 63 -7.43 -4.29 7.88
CA LEU A 63 -6.14 -3.61 7.97
C LEU A 63 -6.28 -2.10 7.89
N LEU A 64 -7.09 -1.61 6.95
CA LEU A 64 -7.33 -0.17 6.81
C LEU A 64 -7.92 0.41 8.10
N HIS A 65 -8.89 -0.28 8.67
CA HIS A 65 -9.53 0.16 9.90
C HIS A 65 -8.54 0.20 11.06
N GLU A 66 -7.70 -0.82 11.16
CA GLU A 66 -6.70 -0.90 12.21
C GLU A 66 -5.64 0.20 12.05
N LEU A 67 -5.16 0.43 10.84
CA LEU A 67 -4.20 1.51 10.58
C LEU A 67 -4.76 2.87 10.97
N GLN A 68 -6.04 3.10 10.71
CA GLN A 68 -6.67 4.36 11.07
C GLN A 68 -6.77 4.57 12.57
N SER A 69 -6.82 3.49 13.35
CA SER A 69 -6.91 3.59 14.80
C SER A 69 -5.60 4.02 15.47
N TYR A 70 -4.48 3.92 14.76
CA TYR A 70 -3.19 4.38 15.28
C TYR A 70 -3.00 5.86 14.97
N GLY A 71 -2.72 6.66 15.99
CA GLY A 71 -2.49 8.09 15.80
C GLY A 71 -1.35 8.41 14.84
N ASP A 72 -0.29 7.60 14.89
CA ASP A 72 0.91 7.81 14.09
C ASP A 72 0.71 7.49 12.61
N THR A 73 -0.22 6.61 12.26
CA THR A 73 -0.44 6.17 10.89
C THR A 73 -1.66 6.79 10.23
N LYS A 74 -2.43 7.54 10.98
CA LYS A 74 -3.68 8.13 10.50
C LYS A 74 -3.50 9.06 9.31
N SER A 75 -2.35 9.73 9.23
CA SER A 75 -2.03 10.67 8.15
C SER A 75 -1.22 10.05 7.01
N VAL A 76 -0.81 8.78 7.14
CA VAL A 76 0.01 8.14 6.10
C VAL A 76 -0.88 7.78 4.91
N PRO A 77 -0.57 8.28 3.70
CA PRO A 77 -1.37 7.95 2.53
C PRO A 77 -1.21 6.48 2.13
N ILE A 78 -2.29 5.92 1.60
CA ILE A 78 -2.33 4.52 1.19
C ILE A 78 -2.72 4.42 -0.28
N ILE A 79 -1.98 3.61 -1.02
CA ILE A 79 -2.34 3.18 -2.37
C ILE A 79 -2.85 1.75 -2.26
N LEU A 80 -4.10 1.54 -2.66
CA LEU A 80 -4.71 0.22 -2.63
C LEU A 80 -4.68 -0.40 -4.01
N CYS A 81 -4.03 -1.55 -4.14
CA CYS A 81 -4.02 -2.33 -5.37
C CYS A 81 -4.91 -3.54 -5.17
N THR A 82 -5.92 -3.69 -6.00
CA THR A 82 -6.92 -4.72 -5.80
C THR A 82 -7.53 -5.17 -7.13
N ASN A 83 -7.90 -6.44 -7.20
CA ASN A 83 -8.67 -6.95 -8.34
C ASN A 83 -10.15 -6.57 -8.25
N MET A 84 -10.56 -5.91 -7.18
CA MET A 84 -11.93 -5.42 -6.98
C MET A 84 -12.06 -3.92 -7.23
N ALA A 85 -11.12 -3.32 -7.98
CA ALA A 85 -11.07 -1.86 -8.17
C ALA A 85 -12.37 -1.28 -8.75
N GLU A 86 -13.05 -2.03 -9.63
CA GLU A 86 -14.27 -1.56 -10.26
C GLU A 86 -15.44 -1.39 -9.28
N SER A 87 -15.42 -2.13 -8.17
CA SER A 87 -16.49 -2.09 -7.17
C SER A 87 -16.18 -1.10 -6.04
N LEU A 88 -15.02 -0.43 -6.07
CA LEU A 88 -14.59 0.47 -5.03
C LEU A 88 -14.44 1.89 -5.54
N LYS A 89 -14.73 2.86 -4.69
CA LYS A 89 -14.57 4.28 -5.01
C LYS A 89 -13.62 4.91 -4.00
N VAL A 90 -12.69 5.73 -4.50
CA VAL A 90 -11.75 6.44 -3.64
C VAL A 90 -12.47 7.29 -2.60
N GLU A 91 -13.59 7.92 -2.97
CA GLU A 91 -14.35 8.73 -2.03
C GLU A 91 -14.81 7.97 -0.81
N ASP A 92 -15.16 6.69 -0.98
CA ASP A 92 -15.65 5.86 0.11
C ASP A 92 -14.52 5.39 1.04
N LEU A 93 -13.28 5.38 0.53
CA LEU A 93 -12.12 4.91 1.27
C LEU A 93 -11.21 6.04 1.76
N LYS A 94 -11.57 7.27 1.45
CA LYS A 94 -10.78 8.44 1.81
C LYS A 94 -10.59 8.58 3.32
N THR A 95 -11.61 8.22 4.08
CA THR A 95 -11.55 8.26 5.54
C THR A 95 -10.52 7.29 6.13
N TYR A 96 -10.15 6.26 5.36
CA TYR A 96 -9.10 5.31 5.76
C TYR A 96 -7.71 5.72 5.27
N GLY A 97 -7.58 6.88 4.64
CA GLY A 97 -6.29 7.34 4.13
C GLY A 97 -5.96 6.86 2.72
N VAL A 98 -6.88 6.18 2.05
CA VAL A 98 -6.65 5.71 0.67
C VAL A 98 -6.74 6.88 -0.28
N ARG A 99 -5.65 7.12 -1.03
CA ARG A 99 -5.55 8.21 -2.00
C ARG A 99 -5.68 7.76 -3.44
N ARG A 100 -5.34 6.51 -3.73
CA ARG A 100 -5.44 5.93 -5.06
C ARG A 100 -5.86 4.47 -4.96
N ILE A 101 -6.65 4.03 -5.94
CA ILE A 101 -7.00 2.62 -6.12
C ILE A 101 -6.49 2.21 -7.50
N ILE A 102 -5.70 1.14 -7.54
CA ILE A 102 -5.14 0.61 -8.78
C ILE A 102 -5.76 -0.76 -9.03
N ASP A 103 -6.17 -1.00 -10.27
CA ASP A 103 -6.68 -2.31 -10.69
C ASP A 103 -5.50 -3.28 -10.84
N LYS A 104 -5.43 -4.25 -9.94
CA LYS A 104 -4.35 -5.22 -9.90
C LYS A 104 -4.28 -6.08 -11.16
N SER A 105 -5.41 -6.30 -11.81
CA SER A 105 -5.46 -7.16 -13.01
C SER A 105 -4.82 -6.50 -14.23
N SER A 106 -4.75 -5.18 -14.28
CA SER A 106 -4.16 -4.44 -15.40
C SER A 106 -2.90 -3.67 -15.03
N MET A 107 -2.48 -3.75 -13.77
CA MET A 107 -1.33 -3.01 -13.25
C MET A 107 0.00 -3.57 -13.76
N HIS A 108 0.90 -2.66 -14.14
CA HIS A 108 2.31 -2.97 -14.32
C HIS A 108 3.09 -2.49 -13.10
N PRO A 109 4.21 -3.15 -12.74
CA PRO A 109 5.01 -2.67 -11.60
C PRO A 109 5.46 -1.22 -11.71
N ASP A 110 5.69 -0.73 -12.94
CA ASP A 110 6.07 0.67 -13.19
C ASP A 110 4.98 1.67 -12.82
N ASP A 111 3.73 1.22 -12.68
CA ASP A 111 2.63 2.09 -12.26
C ASP A 111 2.77 2.53 -10.80
N LEU A 112 3.49 1.75 -10.00
CA LEU A 112 3.66 2.05 -8.57
C LEU A 112 4.47 3.32 -8.31
N PRO A 113 5.67 3.50 -8.91
CA PRO A 113 6.40 4.77 -8.74
C PRO A 113 5.59 5.98 -9.21
N ALA A 114 4.87 5.83 -10.32
CA ALA A 114 4.04 6.91 -10.83
C ALA A 114 2.92 7.28 -9.85
N ALA A 115 2.26 6.28 -9.26
CA ALA A 115 1.22 6.50 -8.27
C ALA A 115 1.77 7.19 -7.02
N ILE A 116 2.93 6.75 -6.53
CA ILE A 116 3.58 7.36 -5.37
C ILE A 116 3.86 8.84 -5.64
N ARG A 117 4.43 9.16 -6.80
CA ARG A 117 4.71 10.55 -7.17
C ARG A 117 3.44 11.40 -7.17
N SER A 118 2.34 10.85 -7.69
CA SER A 118 1.08 11.58 -7.76
C SER A 118 0.46 11.83 -6.39
N VAL A 119 0.77 11.00 -5.40
CA VAL A 119 0.24 11.13 -4.05
C VAL A 119 1.11 12.03 -3.17
N LEU A 120 2.44 11.93 -3.29
CA LEU A 120 3.38 12.64 -2.42
C LEU A 120 3.75 14.04 -2.91
N LEU A 121 3.42 14.35 -4.15
CA LEU A 121 3.59 15.71 -4.67
C LEU A 121 2.31 16.57 -4.40
#